data_e8e468a7244f7c965bcd949b3b425381
#
_entry.id   e8e468a7244f7c965bcd949b3b425381
#
_cell.length_a   1.000
_cell.length_b   1.000
_cell.length_c   1.000
_cell.angle_alpha   90.00
_cell.angle_beta   90.00
_cell.angle_gamma   90.00
#
_symmetry.space_group_name_H-M   'P 1'
#
loop_
_entity.id
_entity.type
_entity.pdbx_description
1 polymer ?
#
loop_
_entity_poly.entity_id
_entity_poly.type
_entity_poly.pdbx_seq_one_letter_code
_entity_poly.pdbx_strand_id
1 'polypeptide(L)'
;MSILDITVVNVALPELQVTFTGADHPLAYSTVAWTDTAYTLALATVIPLTGWAADRFGTKRLYMLAIGLFTAGSVLCAAASSIEMLIIFRVLQGLGGGLLMPLGMTIMTRAAGPHRMGRLMAILGVPMLLGPILGPILGGYLIDAVSWHWIFLITLPLGIAALAYAWWALPSDAPHPSESFD
;
A
#
# COMPACT_ATOMS: atom_id res chain seq x y z
N MET A 1 -4.93 4.34 -0.13
CA MET A 1 -3.98 3.72 -1.08
C MET A 1 -3.99 2.20 -0.95
N SER A 2 -3.64 1.60 0.19
CA SER A 2 -3.54 0.12 0.34
C SER A 2 -4.85 -0.63 0.07
N ILE A 3 -6.01 -0.12 0.51
CA ILE A 3 -7.31 -0.78 0.28
C ILE A 3 -7.68 -0.77 -1.20
N LEU A 4 -7.48 0.35 -1.88
CA LEU A 4 -7.75 0.46 -3.31
C LEU A 4 -6.81 -0.44 -4.11
N ASP A 5 -5.54 -0.50 -3.74
CA ASP A 5 -4.54 -1.36 -4.36
C ASP A 5 -4.93 -2.84 -4.28
N ILE A 6 -5.31 -3.35 -3.10
CA ILE A 6 -5.76 -4.74 -2.93
C ILE A 6 -6.96 -5.03 -3.83
N THR A 7 -7.95 -4.15 -3.84
CA THR A 7 -9.20 -4.41 -4.60
C THR A 7 -9.00 -4.33 -6.11
N VAL A 8 -8.15 -3.42 -6.57
CA VAL A 8 -7.84 -3.28 -8.01
C VAL A 8 -7.01 -4.47 -8.50
N VAL A 9 -5.99 -4.90 -7.73
CA VAL A 9 -5.13 -6.04 -8.09
C VAL A 9 -5.91 -7.36 -8.13
N ASN A 10 -6.85 -7.56 -7.21
CA ASN A 10 -7.70 -8.77 -7.23
C ASN A 10 -8.49 -8.92 -8.53
N VAL A 11 -8.95 -7.82 -9.11
CA VAL A 11 -9.64 -7.83 -10.42
C VAL A 11 -8.68 -8.16 -11.56
N ALA A 12 -7.41 -7.82 -11.41
CA ALA A 12 -6.39 -8.04 -12.42
C ALA A 12 -5.79 -9.45 -12.44
N LEU A 13 -6.02 -10.28 -11.42
CA LEU A 13 -5.42 -11.62 -11.34
C LEU A 13 -5.63 -12.46 -12.62
N PRO A 14 -6.84 -12.54 -13.23
CA PRO A 14 -7.02 -13.27 -14.47
C PRO A 14 -6.20 -12.71 -15.64
N GLU A 15 -6.11 -11.40 -15.77
CA GLU A 15 -5.31 -10.74 -16.80
C GLU A 15 -3.80 -10.98 -16.61
N LEU A 16 -3.34 -10.91 -15.37
CA LEU A 16 -1.95 -11.25 -15.03
C LEU A 16 -1.63 -12.71 -15.37
N GLN A 17 -2.58 -13.63 -15.15
CA GLN A 17 -2.42 -15.02 -15.54
C GLN A 17 -2.21 -15.16 -17.05
N VAL A 18 -3.04 -14.50 -17.84
CA VAL A 18 -2.94 -14.53 -19.30
C VAL A 18 -1.62 -13.90 -19.77
N THR A 19 -1.28 -12.74 -19.23
CA THR A 19 -0.10 -11.98 -19.62
C THR A 19 1.21 -12.71 -19.36
N PHE A 20 1.33 -13.36 -18.20
CA PHE A 20 2.56 -14.06 -17.80
C PHE A 20 2.57 -15.54 -18.15
N THR A 21 1.49 -16.08 -18.75
CA THR A 21 1.47 -17.44 -19.28
C THR A 21 2.32 -17.52 -20.55
N GLY A 22 3.40 -18.30 -20.52
CA GLY A 22 4.19 -18.63 -21.69
C GLY A 22 3.52 -19.72 -22.55
N ALA A 23 3.89 -19.78 -23.84
CA ALA A 23 3.34 -20.75 -24.79
C ALA A 23 3.54 -22.21 -24.35
N ASP A 24 4.63 -22.49 -23.63
CA ASP A 24 5.03 -23.85 -23.23
C ASP A 24 4.70 -24.18 -21.75
N HIS A 25 4.33 -23.18 -20.95
CA HIS A 25 4.07 -23.35 -19.51
C HIS A 25 2.86 -22.52 -19.06
N PRO A 26 1.66 -23.11 -19.01
CA PRO A 26 0.51 -22.41 -18.48
C PRO A 26 0.71 -22.14 -16.97
N LEU A 27 0.64 -20.87 -16.59
CA LEU A 27 0.73 -20.48 -15.18
C LEU A 27 -0.53 -20.94 -14.43
N ALA A 28 -0.31 -21.65 -13.32
CA ALA A 28 -1.40 -21.99 -12.42
C ALA A 28 -1.96 -20.72 -11.76
N TYR A 29 -3.28 -20.64 -11.61
CA TYR A 29 -3.92 -19.52 -10.93
C TYR A 29 -3.38 -19.32 -9.51
N SER A 30 -3.03 -20.40 -8.82
CA SER A 30 -2.39 -20.36 -7.49
C SER A 30 -1.08 -19.59 -7.48
N THR A 31 -0.29 -19.65 -8.54
CA THR A 31 0.97 -18.88 -8.66
C THR A 31 0.67 -17.40 -8.80
N VAL A 32 -0.33 -17.03 -9.60
CA VAL A 32 -0.73 -15.63 -9.76
C VAL A 32 -1.34 -15.08 -8.48
N ALA A 33 -2.13 -15.87 -7.76
CA ALA A 33 -2.72 -15.48 -6.46
C ALA A 33 -1.65 -15.14 -5.40
N TRP A 34 -0.42 -15.64 -5.54
CA TRP A 34 0.70 -15.25 -4.67
C TRP A 34 1.03 -13.76 -4.75
N THR A 35 0.69 -13.06 -5.83
CA THR A 35 0.90 -11.61 -5.92
C THR A 35 0.11 -10.86 -4.85
N ASP A 36 -1.11 -11.29 -4.56
CA ASP A 36 -1.93 -10.71 -3.49
C ASP A 36 -1.57 -11.29 -2.11
N THR A 37 -1.35 -12.59 -2.04
CA THR A 37 -0.97 -13.27 -0.79
C THR A 37 0.35 -12.74 -0.23
N ALA A 38 1.38 -12.57 -1.07
CA ALA A 38 2.68 -12.04 -0.66
C ALA A 38 2.58 -10.59 -0.14
N TYR A 39 1.78 -9.77 -0.81
CA TYR A 39 1.48 -8.42 -0.36
C TYR A 39 0.81 -8.42 1.02
N THR A 40 -0.23 -9.21 1.20
CA THR A 40 -1.00 -9.29 2.44
C THR A 40 -0.16 -9.84 3.60
N LEU A 41 0.68 -10.84 3.36
CA LEU A 41 1.63 -11.37 4.36
C LEU A 41 2.66 -10.33 4.77
N ALA A 42 3.26 -9.63 3.83
CA ALA A 42 4.21 -8.55 4.11
C ALA A 42 3.55 -7.43 4.92
N LEU A 43 2.33 -7.03 4.55
CA LEU A 43 1.52 -6.06 5.26
C LEU A 43 1.25 -6.51 6.71
N ALA A 44 0.80 -7.75 6.91
CA ALA A 44 0.50 -8.30 8.23
C ALA A 44 1.75 -8.39 9.12
N THR A 45 2.89 -8.72 8.55
CA THR A 45 4.17 -8.87 9.29
C THR A 45 4.66 -7.54 9.85
N VAL A 46 4.45 -6.43 9.15
CA VAL A 46 5.00 -5.14 9.55
C VAL A 46 4.09 -4.35 10.51
N ILE A 47 2.79 -4.65 10.54
CA ILE A 47 1.82 -3.95 11.41
C ILE A 47 2.23 -3.98 12.90
N PRO A 48 2.57 -5.13 13.51
CA PRO A 48 2.95 -5.18 14.93
C PRO A 48 4.22 -4.38 15.24
N LEU A 49 5.13 -4.26 14.27
CA LEU A 49 6.40 -3.54 14.42
C LEU A 49 6.25 -2.02 14.32
N THR A 50 5.09 -1.54 13.88
CA THR A 50 4.88 -0.12 13.58
C THR A 50 5.06 0.79 14.79
N GLY A 51 4.55 0.39 15.96
CA GLY A 51 4.66 1.17 17.20
C GLY A 51 6.13 1.36 17.61
N TRP A 52 6.84 0.26 17.74
CA TRP A 52 8.27 0.27 18.09
C TRP A 52 9.11 1.08 17.07
N ALA A 53 8.85 0.89 15.79
CA ALA A 53 9.57 1.60 14.74
C ALA A 53 9.27 3.11 14.75
N ALA A 54 8.02 3.51 15.05
CA ALA A 54 7.63 4.90 15.16
C ALA A 54 8.33 5.62 16.34
N ASP A 55 8.45 4.94 17.48
CA ASP A 55 9.14 5.49 18.64
C ASP A 55 10.65 5.60 18.42
N ARG A 56 11.24 4.61 17.74
CA ARG A 56 12.70 4.58 17.49
C ARG A 56 13.15 5.53 16.38
N PHE A 57 12.41 5.62 15.28
CA PHE A 57 12.81 6.38 14.08
C PHE A 57 12.07 7.70 13.90
N GLY A 58 11.03 7.92 14.67
CA GLY A 58 10.12 9.06 14.56
C GLY A 58 8.98 8.79 13.57
N THR A 59 7.79 9.24 13.93
CA THR A 59 6.56 8.97 13.17
C THR A 59 6.60 9.56 11.75
N LYS A 60 7.08 10.82 11.62
CA LYS A 60 7.18 11.50 10.31
C LYS A 60 8.10 10.75 9.35
N ARG A 61 9.31 10.43 9.81
CA ARG A 61 10.31 9.75 8.96
C ARG A 61 9.82 8.38 8.51
N LEU A 62 9.23 7.62 9.46
CA LEU A 62 8.72 6.29 9.15
C LEU A 62 7.52 6.36 8.20
N TYR A 63 6.64 7.35 8.36
CA TYR A 63 5.50 7.55 7.46
C TYR A 63 5.94 7.90 6.04
N MET A 64 6.91 8.79 5.90
CA MET A 64 7.49 9.13 4.59
C MET A 64 8.18 7.94 3.94
N LEU A 65 8.92 7.13 4.72
CA LEU A 65 9.53 5.90 4.24
C LEU A 65 8.47 4.91 3.78
N ALA A 66 7.37 4.77 4.52
CA ALA A 66 6.25 3.90 4.17
C ALA A 66 5.59 4.30 2.85
N ILE A 67 5.31 5.61 2.65
CA ILE A 67 4.78 6.11 1.38
C ILE A 67 5.79 5.88 0.25
N GLY A 68 7.08 6.15 0.49
CA GLY A 68 8.14 5.95 -0.48
C GLY A 68 8.28 4.50 -0.91
N LEU A 69 8.30 3.55 0.04
CA LEU A 69 8.33 2.11 -0.24
C LEU A 69 7.10 1.64 -1.02
N PHE A 70 5.92 2.10 -0.60
CA PHE A 70 4.67 1.75 -1.29
C PHE A 70 4.67 2.27 -2.73
N THR A 71 5.05 3.53 -2.94
CA THR A 71 5.06 4.17 -4.25
C THR A 71 6.14 3.56 -5.15
N ALA A 72 7.35 3.36 -4.64
CA ALA A 72 8.42 2.70 -5.37
C ALA A 72 8.06 1.25 -5.69
N GLY A 73 7.47 0.52 -4.75
CA GLY A 73 6.95 -0.83 -4.97
C GLY A 73 5.91 -0.88 -6.07
N SER A 74 4.99 0.10 -6.13
CA SER A 74 4.01 0.22 -7.21
C SER A 74 4.67 0.40 -8.59
N VAL A 75 5.66 1.27 -8.68
CA VAL A 75 6.40 1.48 -9.95
C VAL A 75 7.15 0.21 -10.37
N LEU A 76 7.79 -0.46 -9.43
CA LEU A 76 8.49 -1.72 -9.69
C LEU A 76 7.52 -2.83 -10.12
N CYS A 77 6.34 -2.92 -9.50
CA CYS A 77 5.29 -3.85 -9.92
C CYS A 77 4.85 -3.58 -11.37
N ALA A 78 4.66 -2.31 -11.74
CA ALA A 78 4.33 -1.93 -13.12
C ALA A 78 5.46 -2.26 -14.11
N ALA A 79 6.70 -2.30 -13.68
CA ALA A 79 7.87 -2.63 -14.50
C ALA A 79 8.25 -4.12 -14.49
N ALA A 80 7.49 -4.97 -13.78
CA ALA A 80 7.80 -6.39 -13.66
C ALA A 80 7.65 -7.11 -15.01
N SER A 81 8.66 -7.89 -15.37
CA SER A 81 8.71 -8.68 -16.61
C SER A 81 8.42 -10.17 -16.39
N SER A 82 8.31 -10.63 -15.15
CA SER A 82 7.92 -11.99 -14.77
C SER A 82 7.03 -11.99 -13.55
N ILE A 83 6.29 -13.09 -13.36
CA ILE A 83 5.40 -13.23 -12.20
C ILE A 83 6.20 -13.27 -10.88
N GLU A 84 7.37 -13.88 -10.87
CA GLU A 84 8.25 -13.94 -9.71
C GLU A 84 8.73 -12.54 -9.30
N MET A 85 9.14 -11.72 -10.27
CA MET A 85 9.50 -10.31 -10.03
C MET A 85 8.32 -9.54 -9.44
N LEU A 86 7.14 -9.74 -10.00
CA LEU A 86 5.92 -9.09 -9.51
C LEU A 86 5.64 -9.47 -8.05
N ILE A 87 5.75 -10.75 -7.69
CA ILE A 87 5.55 -11.23 -6.32
C ILE A 87 6.56 -10.57 -5.37
N ILE A 88 7.85 -10.52 -5.73
CA ILE A 88 8.89 -9.89 -4.91
C ILE A 88 8.59 -8.39 -4.70
N PHE A 89 8.23 -7.68 -5.76
CA PHE A 89 7.90 -6.25 -5.68
C PHE A 89 6.61 -6.00 -4.88
N ARG A 90 5.67 -6.93 -4.90
CA ARG A 90 4.47 -6.91 -4.04
C ARG A 90 4.83 -7.05 -2.55
N VAL A 91 5.82 -7.85 -2.20
CA VAL A 91 6.33 -7.90 -0.81
C VAL A 91 6.85 -6.53 -0.39
N LEU A 92 7.68 -5.91 -1.22
CA LEU A 92 8.23 -4.58 -0.93
C LEU A 92 7.13 -3.53 -0.75
N GLN A 93 6.15 -3.54 -1.66
CA GLN A 93 4.98 -2.65 -1.61
C GLN A 93 4.13 -2.91 -0.35
N GLY A 94 3.94 -4.19 0.03
CA GLY A 94 3.21 -4.60 1.23
C GLY A 94 3.85 -4.13 2.53
N LEU A 95 5.18 -4.16 2.62
CA LEU A 95 5.90 -3.61 3.77
C LEU A 95 5.62 -2.11 3.95
N GLY A 96 5.62 -1.35 2.85
CA GLY A 96 5.22 0.06 2.88
C GLY A 96 3.75 0.23 3.25
N GLY A 97 2.86 -0.52 2.58
CA GLY A 97 1.41 -0.46 2.78
C GLY A 97 0.96 -0.76 4.21
N GLY A 98 1.62 -1.72 4.87
CA GLY A 98 1.30 -2.13 6.24
C GLY A 98 1.63 -1.09 7.30
N LEU A 99 2.62 -0.23 7.04
CA LEU A 99 2.96 0.89 7.92
C LEU A 99 2.00 2.08 7.77
N LEU A 100 1.39 2.27 6.59
CA LEU A 100 0.60 3.47 6.27
C LEU A 100 -0.61 3.65 7.18
N MET A 101 -1.38 2.58 7.40
CA MET A 101 -2.61 2.66 8.17
C MET A 101 -2.37 3.00 9.65
N PRO A 102 -1.54 2.23 10.39
CA PRO A 102 -1.28 2.52 11.80
C PRO A 102 -0.61 3.88 12.01
N LEU A 103 0.37 4.24 11.17
CA LEU A 103 1.03 5.54 11.27
C LEU A 103 0.09 6.69 10.94
N GLY A 104 -0.73 6.54 9.90
CA GLY A 104 -1.74 7.51 9.53
C GLY A 104 -2.72 7.75 10.68
N MET A 105 -3.20 6.68 11.33
CA MET A 105 -4.04 6.76 12.52
C MET A 105 -3.34 7.50 13.65
N THR A 106 -2.09 7.16 13.95
CA THR A 106 -1.32 7.82 15.01
C THR A 106 -1.16 9.31 14.75
N ILE A 107 -0.82 9.70 13.53
CA ILE A 107 -0.68 11.11 13.14
C ILE A 107 -2.00 11.85 13.29
N MET A 108 -3.09 11.27 12.78
CA MET A 108 -4.40 11.90 12.81
C MET A 108 -4.97 12.01 14.22
N THR A 109 -4.79 11.00 15.07
CA THR A 109 -5.24 11.03 16.46
C THR A 109 -4.49 12.07 17.28
N ARG A 110 -3.18 12.19 17.08
CA ARG A 110 -2.37 13.26 17.70
C ARG A 110 -2.82 14.65 17.26
N ALA A 111 -3.14 14.83 15.96
CA ALA A 111 -3.55 16.11 15.40
C ALA A 111 -5.00 16.51 15.79
N ALA A 112 -5.92 15.55 15.87
CA ALA A 112 -7.34 15.81 16.14
C ALA A 112 -7.65 16.03 17.62
N GLY A 113 -6.92 15.35 18.51
CA GLY A 113 -7.21 15.29 19.93
C GLY A 113 -8.50 14.50 20.26
N PRO A 114 -8.75 14.22 21.56
CA PRO A 114 -9.82 13.31 21.98
C PRO A 114 -11.23 13.75 21.57
N HIS A 115 -11.50 15.07 21.54
CA HIS A 115 -12.83 15.60 21.25
C HIS A 115 -13.25 15.51 19.76
N ARG A 116 -12.32 15.29 18.83
CA ARG A 116 -12.60 15.25 17.39
C ARG A 116 -12.50 13.83 16.80
N MET A 117 -12.31 12.83 17.63
CA MET A 117 -12.11 11.45 17.20
C MET A 117 -13.28 10.91 16.37
N GLY A 118 -14.54 11.19 16.77
CA GLY A 118 -15.71 10.76 16.01
C GLY A 118 -15.76 11.32 14.59
N ARG A 119 -15.42 12.60 14.43
CA ARG A 119 -15.35 13.24 13.11
C ARG A 119 -14.21 12.66 12.26
N LEU A 120 -13.09 12.37 12.89
CA LEU A 120 -11.95 11.73 12.24
C LEU A 120 -12.33 10.36 11.69
N MET A 121 -12.97 9.51 12.52
CA MET A 121 -13.43 8.18 12.11
C MET A 121 -14.45 8.25 10.97
N ALA A 122 -15.34 9.22 10.97
CA ALA A 122 -16.28 9.43 9.88
C ALA A 122 -15.56 9.79 8.56
N ILE A 123 -14.56 10.67 8.61
CA ILE A 123 -13.77 11.05 7.43
C ILE A 123 -12.96 9.86 6.89
N LEU A 124 -12.39 9.03 7.76
CA LEU A 124 -11.63 7.83 7.36
C LEU A 124 -12.53 6.71 6.85
N GLY A 125 -13.74 6.60 7.39
CA GLY A 125 -14.71 5.57 7.00
C GLY A 125 -15.15 5.69 5.53
N VAL A 126 -15.29 6.91 5.01
CA VAL A 126 -15.71 7.12 3.61
C VAL A 126 -14.74 6.50 2.61
N PRO A 127 -13.44 6.77 2.61
CA PRO A 127 -12.49 6.11 1.72
C PRO A 127 -12.42 4.58 1.92
N MET A 128 -12.57 4.10 3.15
CA MET A 128 -12.58 2.66 3.45
C MET A 128 -13.76 1.94 2.81
N LEU A 129 -14.93 2.58 2.76
CA LEU A 129 -16.12 2.04 2.11
C LEU A 129 -16.07 2.19 0.58
N LEU A 130 -15.48 3.28 0.09
CA LEU A 130 -15.38 3.53 -1.35
C LEU A 130 -14.33 2.65 -2.04
N GLY A 131 -13.26 2.26 -1.34
CA GLY A 131 -12.20 1.41 -1.89
C GLY A 131 -12.72 0.13 -2.55
N PRO A 132 -13.46 -0.72 -1.83
CA PRO A 132 -14.03 -1.96 -2.39
C PRO A 132 -15.02 -1.74 -3.53
N ILE A 133 -15.65 -0.58 -3.62
CA ILE A 133 -16.60 -0.26 -4.70
C ILE A 133 -15.86 0.27 -5.92
N LEU A 134 -14.96 1.24 -5.71
CA LEU A 134 -14.23 1.89 -6.79
C LEU A 134 -13.11 1.01 -7.35
N GLY A 135 -12.51 0.14 -6.52
CA GLY A 135 -11.43 -0.75 -6.93
C GLY A 135 -11.78 -1.60 -8.16
N PRO A 136 -12.84 -2.41 -8.11
CA PRO A 136 -13.26 -3.22 -9.24
C PRO A 136 -13.64 -2.40 -10.48
N ILE A 137 -14.30 -1.25 -10.31
CA ILE A 137 -14.71 -0.37 -11.40
C ILE A 137 -13.47 0.21 -12.09
N LEU A 138 -12.55 0.79 -11.31
CA LEU A 138 -11.33 1.38 -11.83
C LEU A 138 -10.39 0.31 -12.39
N GLY A 139 -10.26 -0.83 -11.68
CA GLY A 139 -9.42 -1.94 -12.12
C GLY A 139 -9.88 -2.51 -13.45
N GLY A 140 -11.16 -2.82 -13.58
CA GLY A 140 -11.75 -3.31 -14.83
C GLY A 140 -11.56 -2.32 -15.97
N TYR A 141 -11.89 -1.04 -15.75
CA TYR A 141 -11.71 0.00 -16.77
C TYR A 141 -10.26 0.16 -17.20
N LEU A 142 -9.31 0.15 -16.27
CA LEU A 142 -7.88 0.29 -16.59
C LEU A 142 -7.34 -0.89 -17.39
N ILE A 143 -7.78 -2.11 -17.08
CA ILE A 143 -7.40 -3.32 -17.80
C ILE A 143 -7.94 -3.26 -19.23
N ASP A 144 -9.23 -2.96 -19.39
CA ASP A 144 -9.90 -2.97 -20.70
C ASP A 144 -9.47 -1.81 -21.61
N ALA A 145 -9.30 -0.60 -21.02
CA ALA A 145 -9.07 0.61 -21.81
C ALA A 145 -7.59 0.89 -22.10
N VAL A 146 -6.67 0.43 -21.21
CA VAL A 146 -5.25 0.81 -21.31
C VAL A 146 -4.34 -0.40 -21.16
N SER A 147 -4.07 -0.86 -19.94
CA SER A 147 -3.18 -2.00 -19.64
C SER A 147 -3.16 -2.27 -18.12
N TRP A 148 -2.87 -3.51 -17.73
CA TRP A 148 -2.71 -3.91 -16.33
C TRP A 148 -1.62 -3.12 -15.57
N HIS A 149 -0.61 -2.57 -16.27
CA HIS A 149 0.44 -1.74 -15.65
C HIS A 149 -0.14 -0.52 -14.94
N TRP A 150 -1.21 0.05 -15.47
CA TRP A 150 -1.85 1.24 -14.91
C TRP A 150 -2.53 1.00 -13.56
N ILE A 151 -2.82 -0.26 -13.23
CA ILE A 151 -3.33 -0.65 -11.92
C ILE A 151 -2.36 -0.22 -10.81
N PHE A 152 -1.07 -0.39 -11.06
CA PHE A 152 -0.02 0.03 -10.13
C PHE A 152 0.33 1.51 -10.27
N LEU A 153 0.33 2.03 -11.50
CA LEU A 153 0.68 3.43 -11.78
C LEU A 153 -0.36 4.44 -11.29
N ILE A 154 -1.62 4.04 -11.11
CA ILE A 154 -2.67 4.93 -10.59
C ILE A 154 -2.37 5.40 -9.16
N THR A 155 -1.61 4.65 -8.40
CA THR A 155 -1.20 5.01 -7.03
C THR A 155 0.00 5.97 -7.00
N LEU A 156 0.74 6.11 -8.11
CA LEU A 156 1.93 6.96 -8.22
C LEU A 156 1.63 8.45 -7.97
N PRO A 157 0.68 9.09 -8.66
CA PRO A 157 0.36 10.49 -8.40
C PRO A 157 -0.14 10.72 -6.98
N LEU A 158 -0.90 9.78 -6.41
CA LEU A 158 -1.36 9.84 -5.03
C LEU A 158 -0.18 9.71 -4.05
N GLY A 159 0.77 8.82 -4.32
CA GLY A 159 1.98 8.64 -3.52
C GLY A 159 2.87 9.87 -3.51
N ILE A 160 3.10 10.47 -4.68
CA ILE A 160 3.89 11.71 -4.81
C ILE A 160 3.21 12.86 -4.07
N ALA A 161 1.90 13.03 -4.24
CA ALA A 161 1.14 14.06 -3.54
C ALA A 161 1.18 13.85 -2.02
N ALA A 162 1.04 12.61 -1.56
CA ALA A 162 1.11 12.25 -0.14
C ALA A 162 2.51 12.52 0.44
N LEU A 163 3.60 12.20 -0.29
CA LEU A 163 4.97 12.52 0.11
C LEU A 163 5.19 14.02 0.24
N ALA A 164 4.78 14.79 -0.76
CA ALA A 164 4.91 16.24 -0.75
C ALA A 164 4.13 16.86 0.42
N TYR A 165 2.90 16.40 0.65
CA TYR A 165 2.07 16.87 1.74
C TYR A 165 2.64 16.49 3.11
N ALA A 166 3.10 15.24 3.27
CA ALA A 166 3.70 14.77 4.52
C ALA A 166 4.99 15.53 4.85
N TRP A 167 5.81 15.82 3.83
CA TRP A 167 7.01 16.62 4.00
C TRP A 167 6.69 18.02 4.55
N TRP A 168 5.69 18.66 3.96
CA TRP A 168 5.33 20.04 4.29
C TRP A 168 4.51 20.16 5.58
N ALA A 169 3.53 19.28 5.80
CA ALA A 169 2.52 19.42 6.86
C ALA A 169 2.89 18.76 8.18
N LEU A 170 3.73 17.70 8.16
CA LEU A 170 4.06 16.98 9.38
C LEU A 170 5.22 17.64 10.14
N PRO A 171 5.03 17.92 11.45
CA PRO A 171 6.12 18.37 12.31
C PRO A 171 7.18 17.28 12.43
N SER A 172 8.45 17.69 12.60
CA SER A 172 9.54 16.75 12.84
C SER A 172 9.45 16.24 14.28
N ASP A 173 9.19 14.94 14.45
CA ASP A 173 9.23 14.30 15.76
C ASP A 173 10.69 14.02 16.16
N ALA A 174 11.02 14.33 17.41
CA ALA A 174 12.25 13.84 18.00
C ALA A 174 12.10 12.33 18.30
N PRO A 175 13.02 11.47 17.87
CA PRO A 175 13.00 10.07 18.26
C PRO A 175 13.15 9.93 19.76
N HIS A 176 12.33 9.11 20.39
CA HIS A 176 12.49 8.73 21.80
C HIS A 176 12.96 7.27 21.86
N PRO A 177 14.26 7.01 21.83
CA PRO A 177 14.82 5.66 21.88
C PRO A 177 14.81 5.12 23.32
N SER A 178 13.64 4.92 23.91
CA SER A 178 13.55 4.58 25.34
C SER A 178 13.25 3.13 25.64
N GLU A 179 12.95 2.28 24.65
CA GLU A 179 12.62 0.89 24.95
C GLU A 179 13.33 -0.08 24.01
N SER A 180 14.01 -1.08 24.61
CA SER A 180 14.48 -2.27 23.92
C SER A 180 13.26 -3.09 23.51
N PHE A 181 13.32 -3.73 22.36
CA PHE A 181 12.32 -4.67 21.90
C PHE A 181 12.28 -5.86 22.88
N ASP A 182 11.16 -5.99 23.60
CA ASP A 182 10.87 -7.13 24.48
C ASP A 182 10.05 -8.18 23.73
#